data_9abcfdd7b43ddff1dcb052436a6257fc
#
_entry.id   9abcfdd7b43ddff1dcb052436a6257fc
#
_cell.length_a   1.000
_cell.length_b   1.000
_cell.length_c   1.000
_cell.angle_alpha   90.00
_cell.angle_beta   90.00
_cell.angle_gamma   90.00
#
_symmetry.space_group_name_H-M   'P 1'
#
loop_
_entity.id
_entity.type
_entity.pdbx_description
1 polymer ?
#
loop_
_entity_poly.entity_id
_entity_poly.type
_entity_poly.pdbx_seq_one_letter_code
_entity_poly.pdbx_strand_id
1 'polypeptide(L)'
;GTIAAASEGLISFVQSYRSLTHIAAPVRKAFYLKDLVNDSVTIAQTNWPSASVSYHELSEDIILYADFGQISQVMNNLIKNAVQAGASEIDITASIDKRERTVINVANNGEPISETGKEQIFVPFYTTKGASGTGVGLSLCRQIIRLNGGTINLTSSTAESTVFTIVL
;
A
#
# COMPACT_ATOMS: atom_id res chain seq x y z
N GLY A 1 -22.04 -14.24 -19.10
CA GLY A 1 -22.89 -13.26 -19.81
C GLY A 1 -22.74 -11.86 -19.24
N THR A 2 -23.27 -10.86 -19.95
CA THR A 2 -23.17 -9.43 -19.56
C THR A 2 -23.81 -9.13 -18.21
N ILE A 3 -24.91 -9.81 -17.87
CA ILE A 3 -25.63 -9.64 -16.59
C ILE A 3 -24.77 -10.14 -15.43
N ALA A 4 -24.12 -11.29 -15.57
CA ALA A 4 -23.23 -11.84 -14.54
C ALA A 4 -22.02 -10.94 -14.31
N ALA A 5 -21.40 -10.42 -15.37
CA ALA A 5 -20.27 -9.49 -15.28
C ALA A 5 -20.65 -8.16 -14.60
N ALA A 6 -21.84 -7.62 -14.90
CA ALA A 6 -22.37 -6.42 -14.25
C ALA A 6 -22.67 -6.64 -12.77
N SER A 7 -23.20 -7.82 -12.40
CA SER A 7 -23.47 -8.19 -11.00
C SER A 7 -22.16 -8.35 -10.20
N GLU A 8 -21.15 -8.98 -10.77
CA GLU A 8 -19.83 -9.12 -10.16
C GLU A 8 -19.16 -7.75 -9.94
N GLY A 9 -19.25 -6.86 -10.92
CA GLY A 9 -18.75 -5.49 -10.81
C GLY A 9 -19.45 -4.69 -9.70
N LEU A 10 -20.76 -4.84 -9.58
CA LEU A 10 -21.52 -4.18 -8.52
C LEU A 10 -21.19 -4.73 -7.13
N ILE A 11 -21.06 -6.04 -6.98
CA ILE A 11 -20.65 -6.68 -5.73
C ILE A 11 -19.25 -6.19 -5.32
N SER A 12 -18.31 -6.16 -6.25
CA SER A 12 -16.96 -5.67 -6.02
C SER A 12 -16.96 -4.20 -5.58
N PHE A 13 -17.77 -3.35 -6.24
CA PHE A 13 -17.93 -1.94 -5.87
C PHE A 13 -18.49 -1.79 -4.44
N VAL A 14 -19.55 -2.53 -4.09
CA VAL A 14 -20.16 -2.48 -2.76
C VAL A 14 -19.17 -2.93 -1.68
N GLN A 15 -18.41 -3.99 -1.93
CA GLN A 15 -17.38 -4.47 -1.01
C GLN A 15 -16.27 -3.42 -0.82
N SER A 16 -15.83 -2.80 -1.89
CA SER A 16 -14.82 -1.73 -1.84
C SER A 16 -15.33 -0.50 -1.08
N TYR A 17 -16.58 -0.11 -1.31
CA TYR A 17 -17.24 0.99 -0.58
C TYR A 17 -17.31 0.69 0.91
N ARG A 18 -17.68 -0.54 1.29
CA ARG A 18 -17.71 -0.98 2.70
C ARG A 18 -16.33 -0.94 3.33
N SER A 19 -15.30 -1.41 2.63
CA SER A 19 -13.92 -1.37 3.11
C SER A 19 -13.47 0.06 3.42
N LEU A 20 -13.88 1.03 2.60
CA LEU A 20 -13.55 2.43 2.79
C LEU A 20 -14.33 3.10 3.92
N THR A 21 -15.62 2.78 4.08
CA THR A 21 -16.53 3.46 5.01
C THR A 21 -16.64 2.79 6.38
N HIS A 22 -16.24 1.51 6.49
CA HIS A 22 -16.38 0.70 7.71
C HIS A 22 -15.03 0.17 8.19
N ILE A 23 -14.00 1.04 8.24
CA ILE A 23 -12.71 0.68 8.80
C ILE A 23 -12.85 0.59 10.32
N ALA A 24 -12.50 -0.58 10.87
CA ALA A 24 -12.54 -0.79 12.31
C ALA A 24 -11.53 0.11 13.03
N ALA A 25 -11.84 0.48 14.28
CA ALA A 25 -10.90 1.18 15.12
C ALA A 25 -9.63 0.33 15.31
N PRO A 26 -8.42 0.93 15.24
CA PRO A 26 -7.18 0.18 15.39
C PRO A 26 -7.07 -0.46 16.77
N VAL A 27 -6.67 -1.74 16.80
CA VAL A 27 -6.23 -2.42 18.02
C VAL A 27 -4.70 -2.39 18.01
N ARG A 28 -4.12 -1.37 18.63
CA ARG A 28 -2.68 -1.11 18.59
C ARG A 28 -1.93 -2.01 19.56
N LYS A 29 -0.83 -2.59 19.07
CA LYS A 29 0.12 -3.38 19.84
C LYS A 29 1.53 -3.08 19.36
N ALA A 30 2.51 -3.30 20.22
CA ALA A 30 3.91 -3.21 19.84
C ALA A 30 4.32 -4.48 19.11
N PHE A 31 5.01 -4.34 17.98
CA PHE A 31 5.56 -5.46 17.22
C PHE A 31 6.81 -5.00 16.46
N TYR A 32 7.64 -5.96 16.08
CA TYR A 32 8.77 -5.68 15.20
C TYR A 32 8.29 -5.48 13.77
N LEU A 33 8.66 -4.34 13.17
CA LEU A 33 8.27 -4.03 11.79
C LEU A 33 8.74 -5.10 10.81
N LYS A 34 9.92 -5.67 11.03
CA LYS A 34 10.47 -6.75 10.19
C LYS A 34 9.54 -7.97 10.10
N ASP A 35 8.85 -8.31 11.17
CA ASP A 35 7.93 -9.45 11.18
C ASP A 35 6.75 -9.20 10.22
N LEU A 36 6.18 -8.02 10.26
CA LEU A 36 5.08 -7.63 9.38
C LEU A 36 5.53 -7.58 7.91
N VAL A 37 6.64 -6.90 7.64
CA VAL A 37 7.09 -6.71 6.25
C VAL A 37 7.56 -8.03 5.63
N ASN A 38 8.24 -8.88 6.39
CA ASN A 38 8.66 -10.20 5.91
C ASN A 38 7.46 -11.08 5.58
N ASP A 39 6.38 -11.01 6.35
CA ASP A 39 5.13 -11.71 6.02
C ASP A 39 4.55 -11.21 4.68
N SER A 40 4.53 -9.89 4.47
CA SER A 40 4.07 -9.30 3.22
C SER A 40 4.94 -9.67 2.03
N VAL A 41 6.26 -9.72 2.20
CA VAL A 41 7.22 -10.18 1.17
C VAL A 41 6.95 -11.62 0.80
N THR A 42 6.73 -12.50 1.78
CA THR A 42 6.43 -13.92 1.55
C THR A 42 5.14 -14.10 0.75
N ILE A 43 4.09 -13.36 1.11
CA ILE A 43 2.81 -13.37 0.39
C ILE A 43 3.00 -12.89 -1.06
N ALA A 44 3.76 -11.83 -1.25
CA ALA A 44 4.02 -11.27 -2.58
C ALA A 44 4.80 -12.23 -3.47
N GLN A 45 5.81 -12.90 -2.94
CA GLN A 45 6.59 -13.90 -3.69
C GLN A 45 5.76 -15.10 -4.11
N THR A 46 4.79 -15.49 -3.29
CA THR A 46 3.86 -16.56 -3.61
C THR A 46 2.87 -16.16 -4.71
N ASN A 47 2.28 -14.96 -4.59
CA ASN A 47 1.24 -14.49 -5.50
C ASN A 47 1.79 -13.93 -6.81
N TRP A 48 2.97 -13.30 -6.77
CA TRP A 48 3.58 -12.63 -7.93
C TRP A 48 5.07 -12.99 -8.03
N PRO A 49 5.39 -14.26 -8.38
CA PRO A 49 6.78 -14.73 -8.38
C PRO A 49 7.68 -14.02 -9.40
N SER A 50 7.12 -13.33 -10.38
CA SER A 50 7.89 -12.55 -11.36
C SER A 50 8.39 -11.21 -10.82
N ALA A 51 7.86 -10.74 -9.69
CA ALA A 51 8.30 -9.52 -9.04
C ALA A 51 9.26 -9.85 -7.90
N SER A 52 10.39 -9.14 -7.85
CA SER A 52 11.36 -9.25 -6.77
C SER A 52 11.03 -8.21 -5.70
N VAL A 53 10.77 -8.65 -4.48
CA VAL A 53 10.47 -7.77 -3.35
C VAL A 53 11.56 -7.91 -2.30
N SER A 54 12.19 -6.80 -1.93
CA SER A 54 13.24 -6.75 -0.91
C SER A 54 12.87 -5.82 0.24
N TYR A 55 13.42 -6.10 1.42
CA TYR A 55 13.23 -5.29 2.61
C TYR A 55 14.55 -5.05 3.33
N HIS A 56 14.83 -3.80 3.68
CA HIS A 56 16.02 -3.39 4.41
C HIS A 56 15.66 -2.42 5.52
N GLU A 57 16.07 -2.71 6.75
CA GLU A 57 16.01 -1.75 7.85
C GLU A 57 17.32 -0.97 7.95
N LEU A 58 17.23 0.36 7.93
CA LEU A 58 18.36 1.27 8.05
C LEU A 58 18.64 1.65 9.51
N SER A 59 17.71 1.32 10.40
CA SER A 59 17.84 1.45 11.86
C SER A 59 17.65 0.08 12.49
N GLU A 60 18.28 -0.17 13.64
CA GLU A 60 18.16 -1.47 14.30
C GLU A 60 16.81 -1.64 15.00
N ASP A 61 16.26 -2.85 14.89
CA ASP A 61 15.10 -3.32 15.68
C ASP A 61 13.94 -2.32 15.76
N ILE A 62 13.41 -1.93 14.59
CA ILE A 62 12.28 -1.01 14.53
C ILE A 62 11.04 -1.67 15.14
N ILE A 63 10.53 -1.07 16.23
CA ILE A 63 9.29 -1.46 16.88
C ILE A 63 8.21 -0.45 16.51
N LEU A 64 7.08 -0.96 16.01
CA LEU A 64 5.93 -0.15 15.65
C LEU A 64 4.80 -0.40 16.65
N TYR A 65 4.11 0.67 17.07
CA TYR A 65 2.90 0.59 17.89
C TYR A 65 1.70 0.96 17.02
N ALA A 66 1.03 -0.05 16.49
CA ALA A 66 -0.05 0.11 15.52
C ALA A 66 -0.90 -1.17 15.46
N ASP A 67 -1.94 -1.16 14.63
CA ASP A 67 -2.72 -2.35 14.33
C ASP A 67 -2.01 -3.18 13.26
N PHE A 68 -1.49 -4.33 13.64
CA PHE A 68 -0.71 -5.22 12.76
C PHE A 68 -1.48 -5.60 11.49
N GLY A 69 -2.74 -5.98 11.62
CA GLY A 69 -3.57 -6.39 10.48
C GLY A 69 -3.83 -5.25 9.51
N GLN A 70 -4.11 -4.05 10.03
CA GLN A 70 -4.35 -2.86 9.21
C GLN A 70 -3.09 -2.41 8.48
N ILE A 71 -1.94 -2.38 9.15
CA ILE A 71 -0.67 -2.01 8.51
C ILE A 71 -0.25 -3.07 7.48
N SER A 72 -0.49 -4.35 7.76
CA SER A 72 -0.29 -5.43 6.77
C SER A 72 -1.12 -5.20 5.51
N GLN A 73 -2.37 -4.78 5.67
CA GLN A 73 -3.26 -4.47 4.55
C GLN A 73 -2.72 -3.31 3.71
N VAL A 74 -2.19 -2.27 4.34
CA VAL A 74 -1.53 -1.16 3.63
C VAL A 74 -0.33 -1.66 2.82
N MET A 75 0.54 -2.45 3.45
CA MET A 75 1.73 -2.98 2.79
C MET A 75 1.36 -3.85 1.59
N ASN A 76 0.41 -4.75 1.76
CA ASN A 76 -0.05 -5.63 0.68
C ASN A 76 -0.69 -4.83 -0.47
N ASN A 77 -1.44 -3.78 -0.18
CA ASN A 77 -2.01 -2.89 -1.19
C ASN A 77 -0.94 -2.14 -1.98
N LEU A 78 0.10 -1.64 -1.33
CA LEU A 78 1.20 -0.94 -2.01
C LEU A 78 1.99 -1.89 -2.92
N ILE A 79 2.27 -3.10 -2.46
CA ILE A 79 2.95 -4.12 -3.27
C ILE A 79 2.08 -4.50 -4.47
N LYS A 80 0.80 -4.76 -4.25
CA LYS A 80 -0.15 -5.08 -5.33
C LYS A 80 -0.21 -3.97 -6.37
N ASN A 81 -0.28 -2.71 -5.94
CA ASN A 81 -0.28 -1.57 -6.87
C ASN A 81 1.00 -1.51 -7.70
N ALA A 82 2.15 -1.78 -7.12
CA ALA A 82 3.41 -1.83 -7.84
C ALA A 82 3.40 -2.93 -8.90
N VAL A 83 2.95 -4.12 -8.55
CA VAL A 83 2.84 -5.25 -9.50
C VAL A 83 1.87 -4.91 -10.64
N GLN A 84 0.74 -4.29 -10.33
CA GLN A 84 -0.24 -3.87 -11.35
C GLN A 84 0.29 -2.76 -12.26
N ALA A 85 1.26 -1.97 -11.80
CA ALA A 85 1.97 -0.99 -12.63
C ALA A 85 3.10 -1.63 -13.46
N GLY A 86 3.24 -2.94 -13.44
CA GLY A 86 4.26 -3.67 -14.20
C GLY A 86 5.62 -3.72 -13.55
N ALA A 87 5.72 -3.45 -12.24
CA ALA A 87 7.01 -3.49 -11.54
C ALA A 87 7.60 -4.90 -11.52
N SER A 88 8.88 -5.01 -11.80
CA SER A 88 9.69 -6.21 -11.62
C SER A 88 10.51 -6.17 -10.33
N GLU A 89 10.73 -4.99 -9.79
CA GLU A 89 11.49 -4.76 -8.55
C GLU A 89 10.72 -3.83 -7.63
N ILE A 90 10.56 -4.26 -6.37
CA ILE A 90 9.92 -3.50 -5.31
C ILE A 90 10.88 -3.50 -4.12
N ASP A 91 11.34 -2.32 -3.73
CA ASP A 91 12.27 -2.14 -2.61
C ASP A 91 11.56 -1.44 -1.46
N ILE A 92 11.55 -2.09 -0.30
CA ILE A 92 10.98 -1.55 0.92
C ILE A 92 12.13 -1.24 1.87
N THR A 93 12.20 -0.01 2.34
CA THR A 93 13.18 0.41 3.34
C THR A 93 12.47 1.04 4.54
N ALA A 94 13.04 0.89 5.71
CA ALA A 94 12.52 1.49 6.92
C ALA A 94 13.64 2.08 7.77
N SER A 95 13.36 3.22 8.39
CA SER A 95 14.31 3.92 9.25
C SER A 95 13.55 4.69 10.34
N ILE A 96 14.29 5.16 11.35
CA ILE A 96 13.77 6.08 12.36
C ILE A 96 14.32 7.46 12.04
N ASP A 97 13.45 8.46 11.96
CA ASP A 97 13.84 9.84 11.68
C ASP A 97 14.30 10.59 12.95
N LYS A 98 14.69 11.85 12.78
CA LYS A 98 15.18 12.69 13.89
C LYS A 98 14.13 12.98 14.97
N ARG A 99 12.84 12.76 14.66
CA ARG A 99 11.71 12.92 15.58
C ARG A 99 11.26 11.59 16.18
N GLU A 100 12.08 10.54 16.02
CA GLU A 100 11.80 9.19 16.50
C GLU A 100 10.57 8.55 15.85
N ARG A 101 10.20 9.00 14.63
CA ARG A 101 9.11 8.41 13.87
C ARG A 101 9.65 7.34 12.94
N THR A 102 8.86 6.31 12.73
CA THR A 102 9.16 5.27 11.73
C THR A 102 8.83 5.78 10.33
N VAL A 103 9.80 5.72 9.44
CA VAL A 103 9.65 6.09 8.03
C VAL A 103 9.81 4.84 7.17
N ILE A 104 8.78 4.51 6.41
CA ILE A 104 8.78 3.34 5.52
C ILE A 104 8.64 3.85 4.09
N ASN A 105 9.61 3.53 3.24
CA ASN A 105 9.57 3.82 1.81
C ASN A 105 9.31 2.55 1.03
N VAL A 106 8.33 2.60 0.14
CA VAL A 106 8.00 1.52 -0.78
C VAL A 106 8.25 2.03 -2.18
N ALA A 107 9.33 1.59 -2.79
CA ALA A 107 9.78 2.01 -4.12
C ALA A 107 9.55 0.88 -5.14
N ASN A 108 9.13 1.24 -6.35
CA ASN A 108 9.00 0.28 -7.44
C ASN A 108 9.44 0.87 -8.77
N ASN A 109 9.81 0.01 -9.71
CA ASN A 109 10.24 0.36 -11.06
C ASN A 109 9.15 0.19 -12.12
N GLY A 110 7.89 0.17 -11.72
CA GLY A 110 6.76 0.06 -12.63
C GLY A 110 6.49 1.36 -13.39
N GLU A 111 5.39 1.37 -14.13
CA GLU A 111 4.96 2.55 -14.87
C GLU A 111 4.77 3.74 -13.94
N PRO A 112 5.36 4.90 -14.24
CA PRO A 112 5.23 6.08 -13.39
C PRO A 112 3.81 6.63 -13.38
N ILE A 113 3.47 7.32 -12.30
CA ILE A 113 2.18 7.99 -12.16
C ILE A 113 2.24 9.32 -12.91
N SER A 114 1.23 9.61 -13.75
CA SER A 114 1.14 10.86 -14.48
C SER A 114 1.03 12.06 -13.55
N GLU A 115 1.38 13.26 -14.04
CA GLU A 115 1.24 14.50 -13.26
C GLU A 115 -0.19 14.73 -12.79
N THR A 116 -1.19 14.47 -13.66
CA THR A 116 -2.60 14.52 -13.29
C THR A 116 -2.96 13.46 -12.25
N GLY A 117 -2.40 12.25 -12.42
CA GLY A 117 -2.62 11.14 -11.51
C GLY A 117 -2.07 11.40 -10.11
N LYS A 118 -0.92 12.07 -9.99
CA LYS A 118 -0.30 12.39 -8.69
C LYS A 118 -1.23 13.14 -7.74
N GLU A 119 -2.09 13.97 -8.26
CA GLU A 119 -3.06 14.72 -7.45
C GLU A 119 -4.28 13.90 -7.05
N GLN A 120 -4.53 12.80 -7.75
CA GLN A 120 -5.78 12.06 -7.66
C GLN A 120 -5.66 10.64 -7.08
N ILE A 121 -4.45 10.13 -6.92
CA ILE A 121 -4.24 8.72 -6.52
C ILE A 121 -4.86 8.33 -5.18
N PHE A 122 -5.04 9.29 -4.26
CA PHE A 122 -5.68 9.05 -2.97
C PHE A 122 -7.17 9.40 -2.96
N VAL A 123 -7.71 9.87 -4.08
CA VAL A 123 -9.14 10.15 -4.21
C VAL A 123 -9.88 8.81 -4.32
N PRO A 124 -10.93 8.58 -3.52
CA PRO A 124 -11.71 7.35 -3.61
C PRO A 124 -12.25 7.12 -5.03
N PHE A 125 -12.19 5.89 -5.49
CA PHE A 125 -12.65 5.42 -6.79
C PHE A 125 -11.86 5.91 -8.00
N TYR A 126 -10.81 6.71 -7.82
CA TYR A 126 -9.89 7.03 -8.89
C TYR A 126 -9.05 5.82 -9.26
N THR A 127 -9.00 5.47 -10.54
CA THR A 127 -8.17 4.37 -11.04
C THR A 127 -7.79 4.60 -12.50
N THR A 128 -6.57 4.23 -12.86
CA THR A 128 -6.09 4.15 -14.24
C THR A 128 -6.09 2.71 -14.77
N LYS A 129 -6.52 1.74 -13.95
CA LYS A 129 -6.44 0.30 -14.24
C LYS A 129 -7.72 -0.23 -14.92
N GLY A 130 -8.65 0.65 -15.29
CA GLY A 130 -9.91 0.27 -15.92
C GLY A 130 -10.76 -0.64 -15.03
N ALA A 131 -11.33 -1.69 -15.61
CA ALA A 131 -12.22 -2.62 -14.90
C ALA A 131 -11.52 -3.47 -13.83
N SER A 132 -10.19 -3.58 -13.87
CA SER A 132 -9.42 -4.36 -12.89
C SER A 132 -9.11 -3.59 -11.61
N GLY A 133 -9.25 -2.26 -11.62
CA GLY A 133 -9.00 -1.40 -10.47
C GLY A 133 -10.29 -0.87 -9.87
N THR A 134 -10.41 -0.89 -8.53
CA THR A 134 -11.57 -0.36 -7.80
C THR A 134 -11.43 1.11 -7.43
N GLY A 135 -10.18 1.64 -7.43
CA GLY A 135 -9.90 3.02 -7.06
C GLY A 135 -9.96 3.30 -5.56
N VAL A 136 -10.07 2.28 -4.70
CA VAL A 136 -10.13 2.49 -3.25
C VAL A 136 -8.87 2.07 -2.50
N GLY A 137 -7.95 1.33 -3.15
CA GLY A 137 -6.76 0.79 -2.48
C GLY A 137 -5.91 1.85 -1.79
N LEU A 138 -5.53 2.91 -2.49
CA LEU A 138 -4.70 3.98 -1.92
C LEU A 138 -5.47 4.89 -0.96
N SER A 139 -6.73 5.19 -1.22
CA SER A 139 -7.55 5.96 -0.28
C SER A 139 -7.78 5.19 1.02
N LEU A 140 -7.97 3.87 0.94
CA LEU A 140 -8.05 2.98 2.09
C LEU A 140 -6.74 2.99 2.89
N CYS A 141 -5.59 2.88 2.21
CA CYS A 141 -4.28 2.99 2.85
C CYS A 141 -4.14 4.28 3.63
N ARG A 142 -4.52 5.40 3.03
CA ARG A 142 -4.45 6.71 3.67
C ARG A 142 -5.29 6.79 4.94
N GLN A 143 -6.52 6.28 4.89
CA GLN A 143 -7.39 6.25 6.06
C GLN A 143 -6.85 5.36 7.18
N ILE A 144 -6.38 4.17 6.84
CA ILE A 144 -5.76 3.25 7.81
C ILE A 144 -4.56 3.91 8.49
N ILE A 145 -3.67 4.51 7.70
CA ILE A 145 -2.47 5.16 8.24
C ILE A 145 -2.86 6.33 9.15
N ARG A 146 -3.84 7.13 8.76
CA ARG A 146 -4.35 8.23 9.61
C ARG A 146 -4.93 7.74 10.92
N LEU A 147 -5.71 6.67 10.89
CA LEU A 147 -6.27 6.05 12.10
C LEU A 147 -5.17 5.53 13.04
N ASN A 148 -4.06 5.09 12.49
CA ASN A 148 -2.89 4.64 13.26
C ASN A 148 -1.92 5.80 13.62
N GLY A 149 -2.31 7.05 13.37
CA GLY A 149 -1.57 8.23 13.79
C GLY A 149 -0.47 8.69 12.85
N GLY A 150 -0.46 8.22 11.61
CA GLY A 150 0.59 8.52 10.65
C GLY A 150 0.11 9.21 9.37
N THR A 151 1.00 9.28 8.40
CA THR A 151 0.76 9.83 7.07
C THR A 151 1.31 8.91 6.00
N ILE A 152 0.71 8.97 4.81
CA ILE A 152 1.22 8.33 3.60
C ILE A 152 1.18 9.33 2.46
N ASN A 153 2.28 9.42 1.70
CA ASN A 153 2.41 10.32 0.56
C ASN A 153 3.15 9.67 -0.59
N LEU A 154 2.87 10.13 -1.80
CA LEU A 154 3.71 9.87 -2.95
C LEU A 154 4.87 10.88 -2.93
N THR A 155 6.08 10.41 -2.67
CA THR A 155 7.27 11.29 -2.55
C THR A 155 7.95 11.52 -3.88
N SER A 156 7.91 10.55 -4.78
CA SER A 156 8.40 10.73 -6.15
C SER A 156 7.77 9.73 -7.10
N SER A 157 7.69 10.10 -8.38
CA SER A 157 7.36 9.17 -9.46
C SER A 157 8.06 9.65 -10.72
N THR A 158 9.05 8.89 -11.15
CA THR A 158 9.88 9.14 -12.32
C THR A 158 9.90 7.90 -13.21
N ALA A 159 10.57 7.99 -14.35
CA ALA A 159 10.76 6.84 -15.23
C ALA A 159 11.52 5.69 -14.55
N GLU A 160 12.35 5.99 -13.55
CA GLU A 160 13.17 4.99 -12.86
C GLU A 160 12.48 4.41 -11.62
N SER A 161 11.70 5.22 -10.89
CA SER A 161 11.15 4.80 -9.61
C SER A 161 9.92 5.61 -9.18
N THR A 162 8.96 4.91 -8.60
CA THR A 162 7.82 5.49 -7.88
C THR A 162 7.95 5.13 -6.41
N VAL A 163 7.89 6.13 -5.52
CA VAL A 163 8.11 5.95 -4.08
C VAL A 163 6.93 6.48 -3.28
N PHE A 164 6.33 5.59 -2.48
CA PHE A 164 5.39 5.96 -1.43
C PHE A 164 6.11 5.97 -0.09
N THR A 165 5.86 7.00 0.72
CA THR A 165 6.44 7.14 2.05
C THR A 165 5.36 7.14 3.11
N ILE A 166 5.49 6.22 4.07
CA ILE A 166 4.64 6.12 5.26
C ILE A 166 5.45 6.64 6.45
N VAL A 167 4.86 7.50 7.26
CA VAL A 167 5.44 7.97 8.52
C VAL A 167 4.48 7.63 9.65
N LEU A 168 4.99 6.91 10.63
CA LEU A 168 4.23 6.47 11.81
C LEU A 168 4.95 6.80 13.11
#